data_f65f4d36f34fd259722d85d2bd59a997
#
_entry.id   f65f4d36f34fd259722d85d2bd59a997
#
_cell.length_a   1.000
_cell.length_b   1.000
_cell.length_c   1.000
_cell.angle_alpha   90.00
_cell.angle_beta   90.00
_cell.angle_gamma   90.00
#
_symmetry.space_group_name_H-M   'P 1'
#
loop_
_entity.id
_entity.type
_entity.pdbx_description
1 polymer ?
#
loop_
_entity_poly.entity_id
_entity_poly.type
_entity_poly.pdbx_seq_one_letter_code
_entity_poly.pdbx_strand_id
1 'polypeptide(L)'
;MADPDGCISAKLYRGVADLLVEDGYAAKGYTWIDVDDCFLAKRNLATNELQADETRFPGGIPALAEYVHSKGLHLGIYNDIGPGTCAGDPGLNVSAVPDTRADAQLKKDAQTFASWGIVSSVGICVF
;
A
#
# COMPACT_ATOMS: atom_id res chain seq x y z
N MET A 1 -10.72 -16.83 -6.95
CA MET A 1 -11.47 -15.56 -6.74
C MET A 1 -11.23 -15.17 -5.30
N ALA A 2 -10.47 -14.11 -5.02
CA ALA A 2 -10.17 -13.71 -3.65
C ALA A 2 -11.48 -13.24 -2.99
N ASP A 3 -11.75 -13.75 -1.79
CA ASP A 3 -12.87 -13.32 -0.96
C ASP A 3 -12.73 -11.81 -0.70
N PRO A 4 -13.65 -10.95 -1.14
CA PRO A 4 -13.56 -9.51 -0.91
C PRO A 4 -13.56 -9.14 0.57
N ASP A 5 -14.06 -10.03 1.44
CA ASP A 5 -14.06 -9.85 2.90
C ASP A 5 -12.91 -10.56 3.62
N GLY A 6 -12.19 -11.47 2.96
CA GLY A 6 -11.28 -12.41 3.62
C GLY A 6 -9.79 -12.13 3.47
N CYS A 7 -9.38 -11.34 2.47
CA CYS A 7 -7.96 -11.07 2.21
C CYS A 7 -7.72 -9.55 2.21
N ILE A 8 -6.53 -9.08 1.98
CA ILE A 8 -6.09 -7.69 1.96
C ILE A 8 -7.25 -6.66 1.86
N SER A 9 -7.61 -6.04 2.98
CA SER A 9 -8.73 -5.09 3.07
C SER A 9 -8.57 -4.12 4.24
N ALA A 10 -9.21 -2.96 4.16
CA ALA A 10 -9.21 -1.99 5.27
C ALA A 10 -9.76 -2.61 6.56
N LYS A 11 -10.76 -3.49 6.47
CA LYS A 11 -11.33 -4.21 7.62
C LYS A 11 -10.30 -5.10 8.31
N LEU A 12 -9.53 -5.89 7.52
CA LEU A 12 -8.47 -6.73 8.06
C LEU A 12 -7.43 -5.90 8.81
N TYR A 13 -6.87 -4.87 8.17
CA TYR A 13 -5.78 -4.09 8.75
C TYR A 13 -6.23 -3.25 9.97
N ARG A 14 -7.46 -2.76 9.99
CA ARG A 14 -8.03 -2.11 11.18
C ARG A 14 -8.12 -3.10 12.35
N GLY A 15 -8.60 -4.32 12.09
CA GLY A 15 -8.65 -5.37 13.10
C GLY A 15 -7.25 -5.74 13.63
N VAL A 16 -6.25 -5.84 12.75
CA VAL A 16 -4.86 -6.06 13.16
C VAL A 16 -4.34 -4.90 14.01
N ALA A 17 -4.63 -3.65 13.65
CA ALA A 17 -4.23 -2.49 14.43
C ALA A 17 -4.82 -2.50 15.84
N ASP A 18 -6.10 -2.87 15.97
CA ASP A 18 -6.76 -2.99 17.27
C ASP A 18 -6.10 -4.07 18.12
N LEU A 19 -5.88 -5.27 17.57
CA LEU A 19 -5.22 -6.37 18.28
C LEU A 19 -3.79 -6.04 18.72
N LEU A 20 -3.00 -5.35 17.89
CA LEU A 20 -1.65 -4.94 18.26
C LEU A 20 -1.63 -4.06 19.52
N VAL A 21 -2.63 -3.21 19.67
CA VAL A 21 -2.75 -2.34 20.84
C VAL A 21 -3.37 -3.07 22.02
N GLU A 22 -4.52 -3.75 21.83
CA GLU A 22 -5.30 -4.39 22.88
C GLU A 22 -4.55 -5.56 23.53
N ASP A 23 -3.83 -6.37 22.75
CA ASP A 23 -3.05 -7.50 23.24
C ASP A 23 -1.63 -7.10 23.72
N GLY A 24 -1.31 -5.80 23.68
CA GLY A 24 -0.06 -5.27 24.21
C GLY A 24 1.17 -5.46 23.32
N TYR A 25 1.03 -5.91 22.07
CA TYR A 25 2.14 -6.05 21.13
C TYR A 25 2.77 -4.69 20.81
N ALA A 26 1.95 -3.64 20.63
CA ALA A 26 2.45 -2.29 20.38
C ALA A 26 3.37 -1.80 21.51
N ALA A 27 3.04 -2.10 22.77
CA ALA A 27 3.86 -1.76 23.93
C ALA A 27 5.20 -2.52 23.97
N LYS A 28 5.35 -3.58 23.19
CA LYS A 28 6.60 -4.35 23.01
C LYS A 28 7.41 -3.94 21.78
N GLY A 29 6.96 -2.90 21.06
CA GLY A 29 7.63 -2.37 19.88
C GLY A 29 7.10 -2.86 18.53
N TYR A 30 6.06 -3.68 18.50
CA TYR A 30 5.39 -4.09 17.25
C TYR A 30 4.44 -2.98 16.79
N THR A 31 5.00 -1.94 16.18
CA THR A 31 4.26 -0.70 15.86
C THR A 31 4.05 -0.48 14.36
N TRP A 32 4.48 -1.42 13.52
CA TRP A 32 4.36 -1.34 12.07
C TRP A 32 3.33 -2.33 11.55
N ILE A 33 2.55 -1.87 10.59
CA ILE A 33 1.62 -2.67 9.79
C ILE A 33 1.95 -2.39 8.33
N ASP A 34 2.26 -3.43 7.56
CA ASP A 34 2.55 -3.29 6.14
C ASP A 34 1.41 -3.90 5.32
N VAL A 35 0.83 -3.10 4.42
CA VAL A 35 -0.16 -3.55 3.46
C VAL A 35 0.57 -4.29 2.36
N ASP A 36 0.27 -5.57 2.23
CA ASP A 36 0.84 -6.46 1.23
C ASP A 36 0.14 -6.30 -0.13
N ASP A 37 0.52 -7.08 -1.12
CA ASP A 37 -0.01 -7.07 -2.48
C ASP A 37 -1.55 -7.13 -2.56
N CYS A 38 -2.14 -6.86 -3.71
CA CYS A 38 -3.57 -6.83 -3.96
C CYS A 38 -4.34 -5.64 -3.37
N PHE A 39 -3.69 -4.54 -3.02
CA PHE A 39 -4.38 -3.31 -2.57
C PHE A 39 -4.71 -2.35 -3.71
N LEU A 40 -4.05 -2.49 -4.85
CA LEU A 40 -4.26 -1.64 -6.02
C LEU A 40 -5.38 -2.15 -6.92
N ALA A 41 -6.07 -1.22 -7.57
CA ALA A 41 -6.98 -1.54 -8.67
C ALA A 41 -6.26 -1.36 -10.01
N LYS A 42 -5.77 -0.15 -10.25
CA LYS A 42 -5.14 0.26 -11.52
C LYS A 42 -4.44 1.60 -11.35
N ARG A 43 -3.76 2.03 -12.40
CA ARG A 43 -3.32 3.43 -12.52
C ARG A 43 -4.43 4.29 -13.16
N ASN A 44 -4.51 5.52 -12.74
CA ASN A 44 -5.35 6.52 -13.40
C ASN A 44 -4.84 6.75 -14.82
N LEU A 45 -5.70 6.62 -15.82
CA LEU A 45 -5.30 6.71 -17.24
C LEU A 45 -4.86 8.13 -17.66
N ALA A 46 -5.35 9.16 -16.97
CA ALA A 46 -5.00 10.55 -17.29
C ALA A 46 -3.74 11.04 -16.54
N THR A 47 -3.61 10.66 -15.26
CA THR A 47 -2.52 11.16 -14.40
C THR A 47 -1.41 10.14 -14.17
N ASN A 48 -1.64 8.87 -14.49
CA ASN A 48 -0.77 7.73 -14.23
C ASN A 48 -0.47 7.49 -12.73
N GLU A 49 -1.29 8.03 -11.84
CA GLU A 49 -1.22 7.79 -10.40
C GLU A 49 -1.79 6.43 -10.03
N LEU A 50 -1.23 5.82 -8.99
CA LEU A 50 -1.78 4.58 -8.42
C LEU A 50 -3.16 4.85 -7.79
N GLN A 51 -4.05 3.88 -7.91
CA GLN A 51 -5.38 3.92 -7.31
C GLN A 51 -5.60 2.67 -6.46
N ALA A 52 -6.05 2.85 -5.24
CA ALA A 52 -6.45 1.72 -4.39
C ALA A 52 -7.74 1.06 -4.90
N ASP A 53 -7.92 -0.21 -4.60
CA ASP A 53 -9.17 -0.93 -4.82
C ASP A 53 -10.24 -0.40 -3.85
N GLU A 54 -11.24 0.29 -4.39
CA GLU A 54 -12.31 0.92 -3.60
C GLU A 54 -13.21 -0.09 -2.88
N THR A 55 -13.29 -1.33 -3.37
CA THR A 55 -14.08 -2.39 -2.72
C THR A 55 -13.37 -2.88 -1.46
N ARG A 56 -12.06 -3.08 -1.55
CA ARG A 56 -11.23 -3.54 -0.44
C ARG A 56 -10.88 -2.42 0.54
N PHE A 57 -10.72 -1.21 0.03
CA PHE A 57 -10.36 -0.01 0.79
C PHE A 57 -11.38 1.11 0.58
N PRO A 58 -12.63 0.96 1.06
CA PRO A 58 -13.61 2.03 0.99
C PRO A 58 -13.12 3.26 1.78
N GLY A 59 -13.00 4.38 1.10
CA GLY A 59 -12.33 5.58 1.63
C GLY A 59 -10.83 5.66 1.33
N GLY A 60 -10.29 4.66 0.59
CA GLY A 60 -8.90 4.62 0.13
C GLY A 60 -7.89 4.29 1.23
N ILE A 61 -6.63 4.25 0.85
CA ILE A 61 -5.51 4.06 1.79
C ILE A 61 -5.38 5.22 2.80
N PRO A 62 -5.66 6.49 2.45
CA PRO A 62 -5.62 7.57 3.45
C PRO A 62 -6.49 7.32 4.68
N ALA A 63 -7.71 6.80 4.50
CA ALA A 63 -8.60 6.51 5.62
C ALA A 63 -8.10 5.34 6.50
N LEU A 64 -7.38 4.38 5.91
CA LEU A 64 -6.70 3.33 6.67
C LEU A 64 -5.50 3.91 7.43
N ALA A 65 -4.68 4.73 6.77
CA ALA A 65 -3.50 5.35 7.39
C ALA A 65 -3.89 6.22 8.59
N GLU A 66 -4.91 7.05 8.46
CA GLU A 66 -5.44 7.86 9.56
C GLU A 66 -5.86 6.99 10.75
N TYR A 67 -6.56 5.87 10.48
CA TYR A 67 -6.97 4.94 11.52
C TYR A 67 -5.78 4.32 12.25
N VAL A 68 -4.82 3.79 11.51
CA VAL A 68 -3.61 3.16 12.06
C VAL A 68 -2.79 4.16 12.88
N HIS A 69 -2.60 5.37 12.36
CA HIS A 69 -1.89 6.44 13.06
C HIS A 69 -2.62 6.88 14.34
N SER A 70 -3.96 6.89 14.34
CA SER A 70 -4.75 7.22 15.53
C SER A 70 -4.53 6.24 16.68
N LYS A 71 -4.04 5.02 16.39
CA LYS A 71 -3.66 4.00 17.36
C LYS A 71 -2.20 4.10 17.82
N GLY A 72 -1.44 5.09 17.33
CA GLY A 72 0.00 5.22 17.59
C GLY A 72 0.86 4.24 16.82
N LEU A 73 0.34 3.66 15.76
CA LEU A 73 1.02 2.71 14.87
C LEU A 73 1.45 3.39 13.57
N HIS A 74 2.27 2.71 12.80
CA HIS A 74 2.77 3.16 11.49
C HIS A 74 2.22 2.27 10.39
N LEU A 75 1.89 2.86 9.24
CA LEU A 75 1.45 2.14 8.06
C LEU A 75 2.53 2.17 6.98
N GLY A 76 2.98 0.98 6.59
CA GLY A 76 3.79 0.73 5.41
C GLY A 76 2.96 0.16 4.27
N ILE A 77 3.53 0.10 3.08
CA ILE A 77 2.86 -0.44 1.90
C ILE A 77 3.86 -1.17 1.00
N TYR A 78 3.39 -2.26 0.39
CA TYR A 78 4.13 -3.01 -0.62
C TYR A 78 3.93 -2.40 -2.01
N ASN A 79 4.99 -2.36 -2.80
CA ASN A 79 4.92 -2.23 -4.26
C ASN A 79 6.16 -2.88 -4.88
N ASP A 80 6.21 -2.99 -6.20
CA ASP A 80 7.31 -3.62 -6.92
C ASP A 80 7.97 -2.66 -7.91
N ILE A 81 9.30 -2.79 -8.06
CA ILE A 81 10.08 -2.16 -9.13
C ILE A 81 10.16 -3.14 -10.30
N GLY A 82 9.08 -3.16 -11.08
CA GLY A 82 8.89 -4.07 -12.19
C GLY A 82 7.61 -3.77 -12.96
N PRO A 83 7.28 -4.58 -13.97
CA PRO A 83 6.07 -4.37 -14.78
C PRO A 83 4.77 -4.59 -13.98
N GLY A 84 4.82 -5.37 -12.93
CA GLY A 84 3.70 -5.68 -12.05
C GLY A 84 4.17 -6.35 -10.78
N THR A 85 3.32 -6.31 -9.76
CA THR A 85 3.53 -7.04 -8.51
C THR A 85 3.34 -8.55 -8.71
N CYS A 86 3.61 -9.36 -7.69
CA CYS A 86 3.40 -10.82 -7.75
C CYS A 86 1.94 -11.19 -8.05
N ALA A 87 0.97 -10.40 -7.61
CA ALA A 87 -0.46 -10.60 -7.91
C ALA A 87 -0.89 -9.98 -9.26
N GLY A 88 -0.01 -9.26 -9.95
CA GLY A 88 -0.29 -8.61 -11.22
C GLY A 88 -0.83 -7.18 -11.11
N ASP A 89 -0.77 -6.58 -9.94
CA ASP A 89 -1.07 -5.16 -9.75
C ASP A 89 -0.02 -4.26 -10.41
N PRO A 90 -0.32 -3.00 -10.73
CA PRO A 90 0.62 -2.11 -11.40
C PRO A 90 1.89 -1.84 -10.58
N GLY A 91 3.02 -2.39 -11.01
CA GLY A 91 4.34 -2.05 -10.49
C GLY A 91 4.93 -0.78 -11.11
N LEU A 92 6.13 -0.41 -10.67
CA LEU A 92 6.94 0.64 -11.28
C LEU A 92 7.78 0.05 -12.41
N ASN A 93 7.25 0.08 -13.63
CA ASN A 93 7.93 -0.48 -14.80
C ASN A 93 9.03 0.45 -15.32
N VAL A 94 10.18 0.42 -14.68
CA VAL A 94 11.36 1.21 -15.09
C VAL A 94 11.98 0.71 -16.41
N SER A 95 11.80 -0.55 -16.75
CA SER A 95 12.37 -1.16 -17.97
C SER A 95 11.67 -0.69 -19.24
N ALA A 96 10.42 -0.24 -19.15
CA ALA A 96 9.62 0.19 -20.28
C ALA A 96 9.79 1.67 -20.64
N VAL A 97 10.57 2.43 -19.86
CA VAL A 97 10.71 3.88 -20.03
C VAL A 97 12.19 4.29 -19.96
N PRO A 98 12.62 5.30 -20.74
CA PRO A 98 13.93 5.90 -20.58
C PRO A 98 14.13 6.43 -19.16
N ASP A 99 15.38 6.43 -18.66
CA ASP A 99 15.78 6.81 -17.30
C ASP A 99 15.03 8.01 -16.73
N THR A 100 14.97 9.10 -17.50
CA THR A 100 14.29 10.34 -17.05
C THR A 100 12.79 10.19 -16.81
N ARG A 101 12.12 9.26 -17.51
CA ARG A 101 10.69 8.96 -17.31
C ARG A 101 10.48 7.97 -16.18
N ALA A 102 11.43 7.07 -15.96
CA ALA A 102 11.44 6.18 -14.80
C ALA A 102 11.55 6.98 -13.50
N ASP A 103 12.45 7.95 -13.45
CA ASP A 103 12.60 8.86 -12.30
C ASP A 103 11.33 9.69 -12.04
N ALA A 104 10.68 10.19 -13.10
CA ALA A 104 9.44 10.94 -12.97
C ALA A 104 8.30 10.06 -12.44
N GLN A 105 8.21 8.79 -12.87
CA GLN A 105 7.20 7.87 -12.39
C GLN A 105 7.46 7.45 -10.94
N LEU A 106 8.71 7.15 -10.59
CA LEU A 106 9.11 6.84 -9.22
C LEU A 106 8.76 7.98 -8.27
N LYS A 107 9.06 9.22 -8.68
CA LYS A 107 8.72 10.41 -7.90
C LYS A 107 7.20 10.56 -7.72
N LYS A 108 6.43 10.31 -8.77
CA LYS A 108 4.97 10.35 -8.71
C LYS A 108 4.40 9.31 -7.75
N ASP A 109 4.87 8.06 -7.82
CA ASP A 109 4.43 6.99 -6.93
C ASP A 109 4.80 7.30 -5.48
N ALA A 110 6.02 7.78 -5.23
CA ALA A 110 6.44 8.23 -3.92
C ALA A 110 5.57 9.39 -3.37
N GLN A 111 5.21 10.36 -4.23
CA GLN A 111 4.30 11.44 -3.87
C GLN A 111 2.89 10.92 -3.57
N THR A 112 2.41 9.95 -4.33
CA THR A 112 1.12 9.31 -4.08
C THR A 112 1.12 8.61 -2.72
N PHE A 113 2.12 7.80 -2.41
CA PHE A 113 2.24 7.15 -1.09
C PHE A 113 2.36 8.16 0.05
N ALA A 114 3.16 9.21 -0.13
CA ALA A 114 3.26 10.28 0.87
C ALA A 114 1.92 10.98 1.10
N SER A 115 1.15 11.24 0.03
CA SER A 115 -0.19 11.83 0.12
C SER A 115 -1.21 10.91 0.83
N TRP A 116 -0.98 9.60 0.81
CA TRP A 116 -1.78 8.62 1.53
C TRP A 116 -1.40 8.48 3.00
N GLY A 117 -0.37 9.20 3.46
CA GLY A 117 0.13 9.09 4.83
C GLY A 117 1.01 7.87 5.07
N ILE A 118 1.55 7.27 4.02
CA ILE A 118 2.47 6.14 4.13
C ILE A 118 3.85 6.64 4.58
N VAL A 119 4.41 6.00 5.59
CA VAL A 119 5.71 6.37 6.18
C VAL A 119 6.86 5.43 5.77
N SER A 120 6.53 4.28 5.17
CA SER A 120 7.50 3.34 4.61
C SER A 120 6.89 2.60 3.42
N SER A 121 7.68 2.32 2.40
CA SER A 121 7.29 1.39 1.35
C SER A 121 8.38 0.34 1.17
N VAL A 122 7.98 -0.92 1.13
CA VAL A 122 8.88 -2.05 0.90
C VAL A 122 8.30 -2.89 -0.22
N GLY A 123 9.14 -3.26 -1.19
CA GLY A 123 8.74 -4.23 -2.17
C GLY A 123 9.92 -4.69 -3.00
N ILE A 124 10.18 -5.98 -2.98
CA ILE A 124 11.00 -6.67 -3.98
C ILE A 124 10.31 -7.97 -4.30
N CYS A 125 9.69 -8.06 -5.47
CA CYS A 125 9.51 -9.34 -6.13
C CYS A 125 10.72 -9.57 -7.02
N VAL A 126 11.54 -10.55 -6.69
CA VAL A 126 12.66 -10.99 -7.55
C VAL A 126 12.19 -12.25 -8.25
N PHE A 127 11.99 -12.19 -9.56
CA PHE A 127 11.82 -13.34 -10.43
C PHE A 127 13.10 -13.59 -11.21
#